data_c882e644d11243a2f277055b36097072
#
_entry.id   c882e644d11243a2f277055b36097072
#
_cell.length_a   1.000
_cell.length_b   1.000
_cell.length_c   1.000
_cell.angle_alpha   90.00
_cell.angle_beta   90.00
_cell.angle_gamma   90.00
#
_symmetry.space_group_name_H-M   'P 1'
#
loop_
_entity.id
_entity.type
_entity.pdbx_description
1 polymer ?
#
loop_
_entity_poly.entity_id
_entity_poly.type
_entity_poly.pdbx_seq_one_letter_code
_entity_poly.pdbx_strand_id
1 'polypeptide(L)'
;RQMCIRDRCYYCPIIDENGGMINDPVVLKFNNEKWWISIADSDVMLFAKGLAIGKNFEVSITEPDVNIMAVQGPKAFDLLEKVFGKEILELKFYNFKYFNFKNTKHLIAKSGWSKQGGVEIYVEDTKSGLELYDLLFEEGKELNVKPGCPHLIERIEGALLSYGNDMDI
;
A
#
# COMPACT_ATOMS: atom_id res chain seq x y z
N ARG A 1 16.70 -10.14 9.88
CA ARG A 1 17.49 -8.89 9.75
C ARG A 1 16.82 -7.83 8.85
N GLN A 2 16.07 -8.18 7.80
CA GLN A 2 15.41 -7.21 6.92
C GLN A 2 14.28 -6.44 7.63
N MET A 3 13.51 -7.08 8.50
CA MET A 3 12.40 -6.44 9.25
C MET A 3 12.87 -5.43 10.32
N CYS A 4 14.18 -5.20 10.48
CA CYS A 4 14.72 -4.22 11.42
C CYS A 4 14.79 -2.79 10.87
N ILE A 5 14.57 -2.57 9.57
CA ILE A 5 14.69 -1.26 8.93
C ILE A 5 13.34 -0.54 9.02
N ARG A 6 13.35 0.69 9.56
CA ARG A 6 12.16 1.58 9.61
C ARG A 6 11.82 2.10 8.22
N ASP A 7 10.60 2.59 8.05
CA ASP A 7 10.10 3.24 6.84
C ASP A 7 10.18 2.32 5.60
N ARG A 8 10.00 1.01 5.84
CA ARG A 8 10.05 -0.03 4.84
C ARG A 8 8.80 -0.89 4.82
N CYS A 9 8.36 -1.22 3.61
CA CYS A 9 7.34 -2.22 3.36
C CYS A 9 7.97 -3.62 3.25
N TYR A 10 7.20 -4.63 3.63
CA TYR A 10 7.59 -6.05 3.52
C TYR A 10 6.40 -6.84 2.99
N TYR A 11 6.61 -7.61 1.94
CA TYR A 11 5.66 -8.62 1.53
C TYR A 11 5.78 -9.81 2.50
N CYS A 12 4.69 -10.11 3.18
CA CYS A 12 4.68 -11.07 4.29
C CYS A 12 3.55 -12.08 4.12
N PRO A 13 3.71 -13.12 3.29
CA PRO A 13 2.73 -14.20 3.22
C PRO A 13 2.45 -14.81 4.60
N ILE A 14 1.17 -14.90 4.94
CA ILE A 14 0.67 -15.59 6.13
C ILE A 14 0.17 -16.95 5.68
N ILE A 15 0.75 -18.01 6.22
CA ILE A 15 0.43 -19.38 5.85
C ILE A 15 -0.06 -20.18 7.04
N ASP A 16 -0.83 -21.22 6.78
CA ASP A 16 -1.23 -22.22 7.75
C ASP A 16 -0.12 -23.29 7.97
N GLU A 17 -0.39 -24.28 8.77
CA GLU A 17 0.54 -25.40 9.08
C GLU A 17 0.78 -26.35 7.91
N ASN A 18 -0.05 -26.31 6.88
CA ASN A 18 0.06 -27.15 5.68
C ASN A 18 0.71 -26.39 4.51
N GLY A 19 0.95 -25.09 4.69
CA GLY A 19 1.49 -24.19 3.65
C GLY A 19 0.43 -23.51 2.80
N GLY A 20 -0.85 -23.64 3.17
CA GLY A 20 -1.96 -22.91 2.56
C GLY A 20 -1.85 -21.42 2.87
N MET A 21 -2.24 -20.58 1.92
CA MET A 21 -2.13 -19.12 2.02
C MET A 21 -3.34 -18.53 2.74
N ILE A 22 -3.16 -18.03 3.96
CA ILE A 22 -4.21 -17.31 4.70
C ILE A 22 -4.39 -15.90 4.12
N ASN A 23 -3.31 -15.21 3.81
CA ASN A 23 -3.29 -13.92 3.13
C ASN A 23 -1.86 -13.52 2.75
N ASP A 24 -1.72 -12.52 1.88
CA ASP A 24 -0.43 -12.03 1.38
C ASP A 24 -0.19 -10.52 1.61
N PRO A 25 -0.28 -10.04 2.85
CA PRO A 25 -0.20 -8.63 3.15
C PRO A 25 1.12 -7.98 2.81
N VAL A 26 1.05 -6.65 2.61
CA VAL A 26 2.20 -5.76 2.70
C VAL A 26 2.23 -5.13 4.08
N VAL A 27 3.31 -5.35 4.81
CA VAL A 27 3.51 -4.83 6.16
C VAL A 27 4.36 -3.57 6.12
N LEU A 28 3.87 -2.47 6.69
CA LEU A 28 4.57 -1.21 6.84
C LEU A 28 5.09 -1.08 8.27
N LYS A 29 6.39 -1.01 8.44
CA LYS A 29 7.01 -0.85 9.77
C LYS A 29 7.35 0.62 10.05
N PHE A 30 6.58 1.26 10.92
CA PHE A 30 6.86 2.63 11.36
C PHE A 30 7.99 2.68 12.42
N ASN A 31 7.89 1.79 13.40
CA ASN A 31 8.88 1.65 14.48
C ASN A 31 8.80 0.24 15.10
N ASN A 32 9.32 0.03 16.29
CA ASN A 32 9.29 -1.29 16.92
C ASN A 32 7.94 -1.63 17.55
N GLU A 33 7.05 -0.65 17.68
CA GLU A 33 5.75 -0.78 18.37
C GLU A 33 4.57 -0.55 17.45
N LYS A 34 4.77 0.11 16.27
CA LYS A 34 3.70 0.44 15.33
C LYS A 34 3.95 -0.16 13.96
N TRP A 35 2.98 -0.92 13.51
CA TRP A 35 2.95 -1.57 12.21
C TRP A 35 1.59 -1.39 11.55
N TRP A 36 1.56 -1.27 10.26
CA TRP A 36 0.34 -1.46 9.47
C TRP A 36 0.45 -2.72 8.66
N ILE A 37 -0.67 -3.42 8.51
CA ILE A 37 -0.82 -4.59 7.66
C ILE A 37 -1.81 -4.19 6.58
N SER A 38 -1.31 -3.95 5.36
CA SER A 38 -2.12 -3.58 4.20
C SER A 38 -2.49 -4.85 3.45
N ILE A 39 -3.79 -5.08 3.31
CA ILE A 39 -4.38 -6.28 2.68
C ILE A 39 -5.46 -5.86 1.69
N ALA A 40 -5.73 -6.71 0.69
CA ALA A 40 -6.76 -6.44 -0.29
C ALA A 40 -8.17 -6.76 0.25
N ASP A 41 -8.33 -7.92 0.85
CA ASP A 41 -9.61 -8.41 1.36
C ASP A 41 -9.35 -9.60 2.27
N SER A 42 -9.89 -9.65 3.47
CA SER A 42 -10.03 -10.84 4.29
C SER A 42 -10.26 -10.54 5.78
N ASP A 43 -10.46 -11.61 6.55
CA ASP A 43 -10.59 -11.61 8.00
C ASP A 43 -9.26 -11.60 8.77
N VAL A 44 -8.16 -11.14 8.17
CA VAL A 44 -6.83 -11.13 8.82
C VAL A 44 -6.85 -10.38 10.15
N MET A 45 -7.67 -9.33 10.29
CA MET A 45 -7.81 -8.64 11.58
C MET A 45 -8.35 -9.56 12.66
N LEU A 46 -9.39 -10.36 12.35
CA LEU A 46 -9.98 -11.33 13.31
C LEU A 46 -9.00 -12.47 13.62
N PHE A 47 -8.31 -12.97 12.60
CA PHE A 47 -7.25 -13.97 12.76
C PHE A 47 -6.13 -13.47 13.68
N ALA A 48 -5.62 -12.25 13.45
CA ALA A 48 -4.59 -11.65 14.27
C ALA A 48 -5.04 -11.41 15.72
N LYS A 49 -6.28 -10.94 15.92
CA LYS A 49 -6.87 -10.79 17.27
C LYS A 49 -7.00 -12.15 17.97
N GLY A 50 -7.45 -13.17 17.25
CA GLY A 50 -7.55 -14.54 17.80
C GLY A 50 -6.19 -15.07 18.24
N LEU A 51 -5.15 -14.89 17.42
CA LEU A 51 -3.77 -15.28 17.76
C LEU A 51 -3.24 -14.50 18.97
N ALA A 52 -3.47 -13.18 19.01
CA ALA A 52 -3.03 -12.33 20.11
C ALA A 52 -3.63 -12.78 21.44
N ILE A 53 -4.93 -13.09 21.47
CA ILE A 53 -5.62 -13.62 22.63
C ILE A 53 -5.06 -15.01 23.02
N GLY A 54 -4.99 -15.93 22.06
CA GLY A 54 -4.53 -17.30 22.28
C GLY A 54 -3.08 -17.42 22.73
N LYS A 55 -2.24 -16.45 22.34
CA LYS A 55 -0.82 -16.37 22.73
C LYS A 55 -0.55 -15.39 23.87
N ASN A 56 -1.59 -14.75 24.41
CA ASN A 56 -1.50 -13.75 25.47
C ASN A 56 -0.51 -12.62 25.14
N PHE A 57 -0.58 -12.08 23.91
CA PHE A 57 0.25 -10.96 23.48
C PHE A 57 -0.36 -9.63 23.92
N GLU A 58 0.45 -8.75 24.50
CA GLU A 58 0.06 -7.38 24.84
C GLU A 58 0.12 -6.46 23.63
N VAL A 59 -0.85 -6.59 22.72
CA VAL A 59 -0.94 -5.80 21.49
C VAL A 59 -2.34 -5.25 21.29
N SER A 60 -2.45 -4.05 20.71
CA SER A 60 -3.70 -3.46 20.26
C SER A 60 -3.81 -3.61 18.75
N ILE A 61 -4.88 -4.24 18.28
CA ILE A 61 -5.14 -4.46 16.85
C ILE A 61 -6.44 -3.75 16.49
N THR A 62 -6.32 -2.75 15.61
CA THR A 62 -7.44 -1.91 15.16
C THR A 62 -7.38 -1.73 13.65
N GLU A 63 -8.53 -1.47 13.05
CA GLU A 63 -8.64 -1.05 11.65
C GLU A 63 -8.69 0.48 11.63
N PRO A 64 -7.71 1.16 11.01
CA PRO A 64 -7.74 2.60 10.87
C PRO A 64 -8.69 3.02 9.73
N ASP A 65 -9.27 4.22 9.83
CA ASP A 65 -10.01 4.83 8.72
C ASP A 65 -9.03 5.40 7.69
N VAL A 66 -8.56 4.53 6.81
CA VAL A 66 -7.57 4.85 5.77
C VAL A 66 -8.02 4.27 4.44
N ASN A 67 -8.02 5.12 3.42
CA ASN A 67 -8.30 4.70 2.05
C ASN A 67 -7.02 4.73 1.22
N ILE A 68 -6.79 3.70 0.40
CA ILE A 68 -5.60 3.63 -0.45
C ILE A 68 -5.95 4.13 -1.85
N MET A 69 -5.19 5.13 -2.31
CA MET A 69 -5.24 5.64 -3.68
C MET A 69 -3.97 5.20 -4.41
N ALA A 70 -4.09 4.32 -5.39
CA ALA A 70 -2.96 3.87 -6.20
C ALA A 70 -2.77 4.81 -7.40
N VAL A 71 -1.55 5.32 -7.59
CA VAL A 71 -1.12 6.04 -8.80
C VAL A 71 -0.06 5.19 -9.48
N GLN A 72 -0.45 4.51 -10.57
CA GLN A 72 0.36 3.50 -11.21
C GLN A 72 0.51 3.78 -12.71
N GLY A 73 1.60 3.35 -13.30
CA GLY A 73 1.85 3.44 -14.73
C GLY A 73 3.20 4.06 -15.08
N PRO A 74 3.61 4.02 -16.37
CA PRO A 74 4.94 4.44 -16.80
C PRO A 74 5.22 5.93 -16.59
N LYS A 75 4.18 6.77 -16.51
CA LYS A 75 4.27 8.22 -16.27
C LYS A 75 3.85 8.63 -14.84
N ALA A 76 3.67 7.66 -13.93
CA ALA A 76 3.20 7.94 -12.58
C ALA A 76 4.14 8.89 -11.84
N PHE A 77 5.46 8.73 -11.95
CA PHE A 77 6.42 9.61 -11.29
C PHE A 77 6.51 11.00 -11.90
N ASP A 78 6.24 11.17 -13.20
CA ASP A 78 6.13 12.49 -13.83
C ASP A 78 4.94 13.28 -13.24
N LEU A 79 3.83 12.60 -13.00
CA LEU A 79 2.66 13.18 -12.34
C LEU A 79 2.91 13.47 -10.85
N LEU A 80 3.49 12.52 -10.15
CA LEU A 80 3.75 12.65 -8.72
C LEU A 80 4.76 13.76 -8.41
N GLU A 81 5.75 13.99 -9.30
CA GLU A 81 6.69 15.11 -9.17
C GLU A 81 5.96 16.46 -9.28
N LYS A 82 4.97 16.60 -10.19
CA LYS A 82 4.17 17.82 -10.29
C LYS A 82 3.39 18.13 -9.01
N VAL A 83 2.87 17.09 -8.34
CA VAL A 83 2.00 17.22 -7.16
C VAL A 83 2.79 17.33 -5.85
N PHE A 84 3.84 16.53 -5.68
CA PHE A 84 4.60 16.41 -4.43
C PHE A 84 6.02 16.98 -4.51
N GLY A 85 6.45 17.44 -5.70
CA GLY A 85 7.81 17.94 -5.92
C GLY A 85 8.84 16.83 -6.11
N LYS A 86 10.08 17.23 -6.36
CA LYS A 86 11.18 16.29 -6.71
C LYS A 86 11.50 15.26 -5.65
N GLU A 87 11.20 15.54 -4.40
CA GLU A 87 11.48 14.65 -3.28
C GLU A 87 10.82 13.26 -3.44
N ILE A 88 9.68 13.18 -4.15
CA ILE A 88 8.99 11.90 -4.40
C ILE A 88 9.83 10.93 -5.24
N LEU A 89 10.73 11.45 -6.10
CA LEU A 89 11.60 10.65 -6.96
C LEU A 89 12.67 9.88 -6.17
N GLU A 90 13.02 10.38 -4.97
CA GLU A 90 14.00 9.76 -4.08
C GLU A 90 13.44 8.55 -3.33
N LEU A 91 12.11 8.37 -3.33
CA LEU A 91 11.46 7.26 -2.65
C LEU A 91 11.86 5.93 -3.29
N LYS A 92 12.51 5.07 -2.52
CA LYS A 92 12.99 3.77 -3.00
C LYS A 92 11.87 2.75 -3.01
N PHE A 93 11.99 1.75 -3.88
CA PHE A 93 11.04 0.64 -3.94
C PHE A 93 10.89 -0.04 -2.57
N TYR A 94 9.66 -0.31 -2.18
CA TYR A 94 9.28 -0.86 -0.87
C TYR A 94 9.72 0.00 0.33
N ASN A 95 9.86 1.33 0.11
CA ASN A 95 9.94 2.30 1.19
C ASN A 95 8.68 3.16 1.21
N PHE A 96 8.40 3.75 2.36
CA PHE A 96 7.33 4.72 2.51
C PHE A 96 7.81 5.95 3.29
N LYS A 97 7.14 7.07 3.06
CA LYS A 97 7.42 8.34 3.71
C LYS A 97 6.17 9.21 3.69
N TYR A 98 6.06 10.13 4.66
CA TYR A 98 5.05 11.19 4.61
C TYR A 98 5.49 12.32 3.67
N PHE A 99 4.60 12.71 2.76
CA PHE A 99 4.77 13.85 1.88
C PHE A 99 3.71 14.91 2.18
N ASN A 100 4.13 16.17 2.17
CA ASN A 100 3.21 17.29 2.40
C ASN A 100 2.29 17.48 1.18
N PHE A 101 1.03 17.73 1.47
CA PHE A 101 0.01 18.10 0.50
C PHE A 101 -0.82 19.23 1.08
N LYS A 102 -0.68 20.46 0.55
CA LYS A 102 -1.31 21.66 1.12
C LYS A 102 -1.03 21.79 2.64
N ASN A 103 -2.07 21.75 3.44
CA ASN A 103 -2.00 21.84 4.90
C ASN A 103 -2.01 20.48 5.62
N THR A 104 -1.91 19.40 4.86
CA THR A 104 -1.91 18.01 5.36
C THR A 104 -0.66 17.27 4.91
N LYS A 105 -0.58 16.00 5.24
CA LYS A 105 0.43 15.09 4.72
C LYS A 105 -0.19 13.72 4.49
N HIS A 106 0.26 13.04 3.45
CA HIS A 106 -0.14 11.68 3.16
C HIS A 106 1.05 10.74 3.29
N LEU A 107 0.82 9.56 3.82
CA LEU A 107 1.78 8.48 3.76
C LEU A 107 1.80 7.93 2.34
N ILE A 108 2.96 7.87 1.72
CA ILE A 108 3.13 7.36 0.36
C ILE A 108 4.14 6.23 0.38
N ALA A 109 3.75 5.08 -0.13
CA ALA A 109 4.61 3.92 -0.29
C ALA A 109 4.92 3.68 -1.77
N LYS A 110 6.19 3.45 -2.11
CA LYS A 110 6.57 3.00 -3.46
C LYS A 110 6.32 1.52 -3.58
N SER A 111 5.07 1.19 -3.74
CA SER A 111 4.49 -0.14 -3.87
C SER A 111 3.38 -0.12 -4.91
N GLY A 112 2.76 -1.26 -5.17
CA GLY A 112 1.66 -1.41 -6.09
C GLY A 112 1.64 -2.78 -6.76
N TRP A 113 0.49 -3.12 -7.30
CA TRP A 113 0.22 -4.45 -7.86
C TRP A 113 0.07 -4.43 -9.40
N SER A 114 0.81 -3.54 -10.07
CA SER A 114 0.80 -3.42 -11.54
C SER A 114 2.15 -3.73 -12.19
N LYS A 115 3.24 -3.62 -11.42
CA LYS A 115 4.63 -3.68 -11.89
C LYS A 115 4.99 -2.64 -12.97
N GLN A 116 4.12 -1.65 -13.19
CA GLN A 116 4.36 -0.56 -14.15
C GLN A 116 5.05 0.65 -13.52
N GLY A 117 5.33 0.59 -12.22
CA GLY A 117 5.83 1.71 -11.42
C GLY A 117 4.71 2.57 -10.85
N GLY A 118 5.03 3.32 -9.82
CA GLY A 118 4.09 4.18 -9.12
C GLY A 118 4.13 4.01 -7.61
N VAL A 119 3.07 4.47 -6.97
CA VAL A 119 2.94 4.51 -5.51
C VAL A 119 1.53 4.14 -5.07
N GLU A 120 1.41 3.83 -3.78
CA GLU A 120 0.16 3.76 -3.04
C GLU A 120 0.15 4.88 -2.00
N ILE A 121 -0.90 5.70 -2.03
CA ILE A 121 -1.09 6.85 -1.16
C ILE A 121 -2.15 6.49 -0.13
N TYR A 122 -1.79 6.51 1.14
CA TYR A 122 -2.66 6.21 2.26
C TYR A 122 -3.34 7.50 2.72
N VAL A 123 -4.62 7.60 2.46
CA VAL A 123 -5.45 8.78 2.71
C VAL A 123 -6.21 8.58 4.03
N GLU A 124 -5.86 9.37 5.05
CA GLU A 124 -6.48 9.34 6.38
C GLU A 124 -7.57 10.42 6.55
N ASP A 125 -7.74 11.32 5.59
CA ASP A 125 -8.74 12.39 5.57
C ASP A 125 -9.46 12.47 4.22
N THR A 126 -10.75 12.23 4.23
CA THR A 126 -11.58 12.18 3.01
C THR A 126 -11.53 13.47 2.21
N LYS A 127 -11.58 14.64 2.87
CA LYS A 127 -11.55 15.93 2.17
C LYS A 127 -10.23 16.13 1.44
N SER A 128 -9.14 15.89 2.13
CA SER A 128 -7.79 15.98 1.54
C SER A 128 -7.60 14.97 0.42
N GLY A 129 -8.17 13.76 0.57
CA GLY A 129 -8.13 12.73 -0.46
C GLY A 129 -8.87 13.12 -1.74
N LEU A 130 -10.05 13.71 -1.64
CA LEU A 130 -10.80 14.20 -2.79
C LEU A 130 -10.05 15.35 -3.49
N GLU A 131 -9.51 16.30 -2.72
CA GLU A 131 -8.71 17.39 -3.27
C GLU A 131 -7.44 16.86 -3.99
N LEU A 132 -6.80 15.84 -3.45
CA LEU A 132 -5.66 15.19 -4.09
C LEU A 132 -6.07 14.47 -5.38
N TYR A 133 -7.18 13.74 -5.36
CA TYR A 133 -7.72 13.06 -6.52
C TYR A 133 -7.96 14.05 -7.68
N ASP A 134 -8.67 15.15 -7.41
CA ASP A 134 -8.97 16.17 -8.41
C ASP A 134 -7.68 16.79 -8.97
N LEU A 135 -6.70 17.10 -8.11
CA LEU A 135 -5.42 17.66 -8.54
C LEU A 135 -4.62 16.68 -9.41
N LEU A 136 -4.62 15.38 -9.06
CA LEU A 136 -3.95 14.37 -9.87
C LEU A 136 -4.53 14.31 -11.30
N PHE A 137 -5.85 14.44 -11.45
CA PHE A 137 -6.48 14.49 -12.76
C PHE A 137 -6.21 15.81 -13.50
N GLU A 138 -6.16 16.92 -12.79
CA GLU A 138 -5.84 18.22 -13.39
C GLU A 138 -4.40 18.25 -13.93
N GLU A 139 -3.42 17.92 -13.10
CA GLU A 139 -2.00 17.90 -13.47
C GLU A 139 -1.63 16.76 -14.45
N GLY A 140 -2.45 15.72 -14.44
CA GLY A 140 -2.25 14.54 -15.28
C GLY A 140 -2.86 14.61 -16.67
N LYS A 141 -3.56 15.69 -17.05
CA LYS A 141 -4.25 15.81 -18.35
C LYS A 141 -3.32 15.53 -19.54
N GLU A 142 -2.15 16.16 -19.55
CA GLU A 142 -1.16 15.98 -20.64
C GLU A 142 -0.44 14.62 -20.56
N LEU A 143 -0.46 13.98 -19.41
CA LEU A 143 0.11 12.66 -19.18
C LEU A 143 -0.88 11.53 -19.53
N ASN A 144 -2.11 11.89 -19.92
CA ASN A 144 -3.20 10.96 -20.23
C ASN A 144 -3.61 10.11 -19.02
N VAL A 145 -3.68 10.73 -17.83
CA VAL A 145 -4.17 10.06 -16.62
C VAL A 145 -5.63 9.64 -16.81
N LYS A 146 -5.97 8.47 -16.29
CA LYS A 146 -7.33 7.93 -16.36
C LYS A 146 -7.68 7.24 -15.04
N PRO A 147 -8.97 7.16 -14.69
CA PRO A 147 -9.40 6.27 -13.63
C PRO A 147 -8.98 4.84 -13.97
N GLY A 148 -8.45 4.14 -13.00
CA GLY A 148 -8.03 2.76 -13.15
C GLY A 148 -8.53 1.89 -12.00
N CYS A 149 -8.39 0.60 -12.16
CA CYS A 149 -8.61 -0.38 -11.11
C CYS A 149 -7.57 -1.50 -11.28
N PRO A 150 -7.33 -2.32 -10.26
CA PRO A 150 -6.51 -3.52 -10.40
C PRO A 150 -7.03 -4.38 -11.54
N HIS A 151 -6.15 -4.80 -12.43
CA HIS A 151 -6.51 -5.53 -13.64
C HIS A 151 -5.77 -6.86 -13.70
N LEU A 152 -6.53 -7.96 -13.87
CA LEU A 152 -5.96 -9.31 -13.84
C LEU A 152 -4.94 -9.57 -14.95
N ILE A 153 -5.12 -8.94 -16.12
CA ILE A 153 -4.17 -9.09 -17.23
C ILE A 153 -2.83 -8.44 -16.89
N GLU A 154 -2.84 -7.21 -16.40
CA GLU A 154 -1.61 -6.49 -16.03
C GLU A 154 -0.80 -7.21 -14.97
N ARG A 155 -1.46 -7.75 -13.94
CA ARG A 155 -0.77 -8.50 -12.90
C ARG A 155 -0.15 -9.79 -13.43
N ILE A 156 -0.83 -10.50 -14.38
CA ILE A 156 -0.29 -11.71 -15.03
C ILE A 156 0.91 -11.36 -15.91
N GLU A 157 0.85 -10.31 -16.72
CA GLU A 157 1.97 -9.79 -17.50
C GLU A 157 3.14 -9.39 -16.60
N GLY A 158 2.84 -8.83 -15.41
CA GLY A 158 3.80 -8.49 -14.37
C GLY A 158 4.35 -9.70 -13.59
N ALA A 159 3.85 -10.91 -13.82
CA ALA A 159 4.13 -12.12 -13.04
C ALA A 159 3.86 -11.92 -11.53
N LEU A 160 2.76 -11.23 -11.19
CA LEU A 160 2.30 -11.02 -9.83
C LEU A 160 1.21 -12.03 -9.49
N LEU A 161 1.41 -12.76 -8.40
CA LEU A 161 0.42 -13.70 -7.88
C LEU A 161 -0.73 -12.93 -7.22
N SER A 162 -1.90 -13.56 -7.15
CA SER A 162 -3.11 -13.02 -6.56
C SER A 162 -3.67 -14.00 -5.55
N TYR A 163 -3.80 -13.55 -4.32
CA TYR A 163 -4.54 -14.30 -3.30
C TYR A 163 -5.98 -14.55 -3.76
N GLY A 164 -6.45 -15.77 -3.55
CA GLY A 164 -7.77 -16.23 -3.98
C GLY A 164 -7.90 -16.62 -5.46
N ASN A 165 -6.87 -16.35 -6.30
CA ASN A 165 -6.84 -16.77 -7.70
C ASN A 165 -5.72 -17.79 -7.99
N ASP A 166 -4.52 -17.50 -7.52
CA ASP A 166 -3.34 -18.35 -7.76
C ASP A 166 -2.85 -19.02 -6.47
N MET A 167 -3.29 -18.51 -5.33
CA MET A 167 -2.92 -18.96 -4.00
C MET A 167 -4.15 -18.94 -3.10
N ASP A 168 -4.38 -20.00 -2.36
CA ASP A 168 -5.46 -20.17 -1.39
C ASP A 168 -5.02 -21.09 -0.23
N ILE A 169 -5.98 -21.43 0.66
CA ILE A 169 -5.76 -22.35 1.78
C ILE A 169 -5.68 -23.81 1.30
#